data_aa0f35a3213701ba8b8041f60c9bb5a6
#
_entry.id   aa0f35a3213701ba8b8041f60c9bb5a6
#
_cell.length_a   1.000
_cell.length_b   1.000
_cell.length_c   1.000
_cell.angle_alpha   90.00
_cell.angle_beta   90.00
_cell.angle_gamma   90.00
#
_symmetry.space_group_name_H-M   'P 1'
#
loop_
_entity.id
_entity.type
_entity.pdbx_description
1 polymer ?
#
loop_
_entity_poly.entity_id
_entity_poly.type
_entity_poly.pdbx_seq_one_letter_code
_entity_poly.pdbx_strand_id
1 'polypeptide(L)'
;MSGLAAFRREKDDFFRTSPDSPLTADQQQAFAGLRYFPENPALRLVVQVERFPQPETIPMQTSTGDVRDYERYGRFTFEVEGQPAALTIYRNELGLFLPFVDSLAGRETYGAGRYLEPMELPDGRFEVNFNLAYNPYGAYNENWSCPITPAENRLKTPIRAGEMVFEEMP
;
A
#
# COMPACT_ATOMS: atom_id res chain seq x y z
N MET A 1 -15.67 -17.43 -7.79
CA MET A 1 -14.56 -16.46 -7.85
C MET A 1 -14.51 -15.69 -6.53
N SER A 2 -13.34 -15.56 -5.93
CA SER A 2 -13.20 -14.80 -4.69
C SER A 2 -13.45 -13.30 -4.94
N GLY A 3 -13.82 -12.57 -3.87
CA GLY A 3 -13.94 -11.11 -3.95
C GLY A 3 -12.63 -10.46 -4.35
N LEU A 4 -11.50 -11.02 -3.92
CA LEU A 4 -10.18 -10.51 -4.29
C LEU A 4 -9.92 -10.67 -5.79
N ALA A 5 -10.28 -11.81 -6.38
CA ALA A 5 -10.10 -12.04 -7.81
C ALA A 5 -10.94 -11.04 -8.63
N ALA A 6 -12.17 -10.79 -8.21
CA ALA A 6 -13.04 -9.81 -8.87
C ALA A 6 -12.46 -8.39 -8.75
N PHE A 7 -11.99 -8.02 -7.56
CA PHE A 7 -11.35 -6.73 -7.32
C PHE A 7 -10.14 -6.52 -8.23
N ARG A 8 -9.28 -7.55 -8.35
CA ARG A 8 -8.07 -7.47 -9.17
C ARG A 8 -8.39 -7.33 -10.65
N ARG A 9 -9.44 -8.02 -11.11
CA ARG A 9 -9.88 -7.90 -12.50
C ARG A 9 -10.43 -6.52 -12.81
N GLU A 10 -11.25 -5.98 -11.92
CA GLU A 10 -11.78 -4.62 -12.09
C GLU A 10 -10.66 -3.58 -12.11
N LYS A 11 -9.65 -3.76 -11.27
CA LYS A 11 -8.49 -2.86 -11.25
C LYS A 11 -7.69 -2.94 -12.54
N ASP A 12 -7.46 -4.14 -13.05
CA ASP A 12 -6.76 -4.32 -14.32
C ASP A 12 -7.53 -3.65 -15.46
N ASP A 13 -8.85 -3.80 -15.49
CA ASP A 13 -9.69 -3.16 -16.51
C ASP A 13 -9.63 -1.63 -16.40
N PHE A 14 -9.66 -1.10 -15.18
CA PHE A 14 -9.51 0.35 -14.95
C PHE A 14 -8.15 0.84 -15.47
N PHE A 15 -7.07 0.13 -15.15
CA PHE A 15 -5.73 0.53 -15.61
C PHE A 15 -5.65 0.51 -17.14
N ARG A 16 -6.26 -0.49 -17.77
CA ARG A 16 -6.20 -0.66 -19.22
C ARG A 16 -7.02 0.36 -19.98
N THR A 17 -8.19 0.76 -19.47
CA THR A 17 -9.18 1.47 -20.29
C THR A 17 -9.57 2.85 -19.78
N SER A 18 -9.37 3.16 -18.47
CA SER A 18 -9.84 4.42 -17.92
C SER A 18 -8.98 5.60 -18.34
N PRO A 19 -9.60 6.76 -18.64
CA PRO A 19 -8.84 8.00 -18.85
C PRO A 19 -8.17 8.47 -17.54
N ASP A 20 -8.61 7.97 -16.38
CA ASP A 20 -8.02 8.31 -15.07
C ASP A 20 -6.94 7.34 -14.64
N SER A 21 -6.58 6.37 -15.49
CA SER A 21 -5.52 5.41 -15.21
C SER A 21 -4.17 6.13 -15.02
N PRO A 22 -3.30 5.62 -14.12
CA PRO A 22 -1.95 6.19 -13.97
C PRO A 22 -1.04 5.87 -15.15
N LEU A 23 -1.45 4.97 -16.06
CA LEU A 23 -0.66 4.58 -17.21
C LEU A 23 -0.77 5.63 -18.32
N THR A 24 0.30 5.77 -19.10
CA THR A 24 0.25 6.54 -20.34
C THR A 24 -0.56 5.77 -21.38
N ALA A 25 -0.94 6.46 -22.48
CA ALA A 25 -1.69 5.81 -23.55
C ALA A 25 -0.90 4.61 -24.14
N ASP A 26 0.41 4.77 -24.30
CA ASP A 26 1.26 3.69 -24.82
C ASP A 26 1.32 2.50 -23.85
N GLN A 27 1.42 2.79 -22.55
CA GLN A 27 1.40 1.75 -21.54
C GLN A 27 0.06 1.01 -21.52
N GLN A 28 -1.06 1.73 -21.70
CA GLN A 28 -2.38 1.10 -21.74
C GLN A 28 -2.52 0.13 -22.91
N GLN A 29 -1.94 0.47 -24.06
CA GLN A 29 -1.97 -0.42 -25.23
C GLN A 29 -1.18 -1.70 -25.02
N ALA A 30 -0.07 -1.62 -24.28
CA ALA A 30 0.80 -2.76 -24.01
C ALA A 30 0.42 -3.51 -22.73
N PHE A 31 -0.59 -3.04 -21.99
CA PHE A 31 -0.89 -3.53 -20.66
C PHE A 31 -1.42 -4.96 -20.68
N ALA A 32 -0.72 -5.87 -19.98
CA ALA A 32 -1.07 -7.28 -19.87
C ALA A 32 -1.68 -7.65 -18.51
N GLY A 33 -1.86 -6.67 -17.62
CA GLY A 33 -2.36 -6.89 -16.26
C GLY A 33 -1.30 -6.55 -15.22
N LEU A 34 -1.74 -6.22 -14.01
CA LEU A 34 -0.84 -6.05 -12.88
C LEU A 34 -0.40 -7.42 -12.36
N ARG A 35 0.75 -7.45 -11.71
CA ARG A 35 1.24 -8.68 -11.08
C ARG A 35 0.92 -8.63 -9.60
N TYR A 36 0.42 -9.75 -9.09
CA TYR A 36 0.03 -9.89 -7.68
C TYR A 36 0.62 -11.16 -7.10
N PHE A 37 0.89 -11.12 -5.80
CA PHE A 37 1.13 -12.36 -5.06
C PHE A 37 -0.18 -13.15 -4.99
N PRO A 38 -0.10 -14.49 -4.89
CA PRO A 38 -1.29 -15.30 -4.58
C PRO A 38 -1.94 -14.80 -3.29
N GLU A 39 -3.26 -14.98 -3.17
CA GLU A 39 -3.98 -14.61 -1.96
C GLU A 39 -3.36 -15.33 -0.75
N ASN A 40 -3.05 -14.54 0.29
CA ASN A 40 -2.43 -15.05 1.51
C ASN A 40 -3.35 -14.75 2.70
N PRO A 41 -4.16 -15.74 3.15
CA PRO A 41 -5.08 -15.52 4.28
C PRO A 41 -4.38 -15.12 5.57
N ALA A 42 -3.12 -15.53 5.77
CA ALA A 42 -2.35 -15.19 6.96
C ALA A 42 -2.01 -13.69 7.03
N LEU A 43 -2.13 -12.96 5.93
CA LEU A 43 -1.88 -11.53 5.87
C LEU A 43 -3.16 -10.71 5.70
N ARG A 44 -4.31 -11.31 5.96
CA ARG A 44 -5.56 -10.59 6.18
C ARG A 44 -5.75 -10.49 7.69
N LEU A 45 -5.35 -9.38 8.28
CA LEU A 45 -5.25 -9.22 9.72
C LEU A 45 -6.45 -8.47 10.29
N VAL A 46 -6.81 -8.81 11.53
CA VAL A 46 -7.67 -7.99 12.39
C VAL A 46 -6.83 -7.66 13.61
N VAL A 47 -6.58 -6.38 13.83
CA VAL A 47 -5.61 -5.93 14.82
C VAL A 47 -6.20 -4.92 15.78
N GLN A 48 -5.64 -4.88 16.99
CA GLN A 48 -5.83 -3.79 17.94
C GLN A 48 -4.86 -2.68 17.59
N VAL A 49 -5.35 -1.46 17.43
CA VAL A 49 -4.50 -0.30 17.17
C VAL A 49 -4.34 0.48 18.47
N GLU A 50 -3.09 0.66 18.88
CA GLU A 50 -2.75 1.49 20.03
C GLU A 50 -2.70 2.94 19.57
N ARG A 51 -3.74 3.72 19.92
CA ARG A 51 -3.85 5.13 19.58
C ARG A 51 -2.79 5.92 20.33
N PHE A 52 -2.13 6.85 19.64
CA PHE A 52 -1.22 7.79 20.30
C PHE A 52 -2.06 8.81 21.10
N PRO A 53 -1.79 8.99 22.42
CA PRO A 53 -2.60 9.89 23.25
C PRO A 53 -2.55 11.35 22.78
N GLN A 54 -1.42 11.76 22.22
CA GLN A 54 -1.21 13.11 21.68
C GLN A 54 -0.71 12.95 20.24
N PRO A 55 -1.65 12.84 19.29
CA PRO A 55 -1.26 12.65 17.89
C PRO A 55 -0.35 13.77 17.40
N GLU A 56 0.75 13.38 16.79
CA GLU A 56 1.76 14.30 16.26
C GLU A 56 1.55 14.48 14.78
N THR A 57 1.49 15.73 14.32
CA THR A 57 1.48 16.03 12.89
C THR A 57 2.90 15.99 12.37
N ILE A 58 3.14 15.20 11.34
CA ILE A 58 4.46 15.11 10.72
C ILE A 58 4.40 15.55 9.26
N PRO A 59 5.46 16.19 8.75
CA PRO A 59 5.59 16.44 7.33
C PRO A 59 6.03 15.16 6.63
N MET A 60 5.27 14.74 5.62
CA MET A 60 5.62 13.56 4.82
C MET A 60 6.07 14.04 3.44
N GLN A 61 7.32 13.72 3.10
CA GLN A 61 7.89 14.06 1.81
C GLN A 61 7.17 13.31 0.69
N THR A 62 7.16 13.87 -0.51
CA THR A 62 6.61 13.20 -1.68
C THR A 62 7.68 13.04 -2.76
N SER A 63 7.38 12.19 -3.74
CA SER A 63 8.30 11.88 -4.84
C SER A 63 8.59 13.08 -5.75
N THR A 64 7.76 14.13 -5.71
CA THR A 64 7.95 15.34 -6.53
C THR A 64 8.47 16.52 -5.72
N GLY A 65 8.83 16.30 -4.44
CA GLY A 65 9.49 17.31 -3.60
C GLY A 65 8.57 18.15 -2.75
N ASP A 66 7.26 18.13 -2.98
CA ASP A 66 6.32 18.81 -2.07
C ASP A 66 6.17 17.99 -0.79
N VAL A 67 5.53 18.60 0.21
CA VAL A 67 5.35 18.02 1.53
C VAL A 67 3.87 18.02 1.87
N ARG A 68 3.40 16.92 2.44
CA ARG A 68 2.01 16.77 2.92
C ARG A 68 2.02 16.47 4.40
N ASP A 69 1.13 17.12 5.14
CA ASP A 69 1.02 16.89 6.58
C ASP A 69 0.12 15.70 6.87
N TYR A 70 0.58 14.80 7.74
CA TYR A 70 -0.18 13.66 8.23
C TYR A 70 -0.10 13.62 9.75
N GLU A 71 -1.15 13.13 10.38
CA GLU A 71 -1.18 12.87 11.81
C GLU A 71 -0.77 11.44 12.07
N ARG A 72 0.13 11.21 13.02
CA ARG A 72 0.44 9.85 13.49
C ARG A 72 -0.73 9.40 14.35
N TYR A 73 -1.54 8.48 13.82
CA TYR A 73 -2.80 8.08 14.42
C TYR A 73 -2.63 7.00 15.49
N GLY A 74 -1.91 5.94 15.18
CA GLY A 74 -1.73 4.83 16.08
C GLY A 74 -0.76 3.80 15.51
N ARG A 75 -0.54 2.73 16.29
CA ARG A 75 0.44 1.71 15.94
C ARG A 75 -0.13 0.34 16.24
N PHE A 76 0.23 -0.65 15.44
CA PHE A 76 -0.13 -2.04 15.71
C PHE A 76 1.06 -2.95 15.46
N THR A 77 1.01 -4.13 16.11
CA THR A 77 2.02 -5.18 15.95
C THR A 77 1.38 -6.41 15.35
N PHE A 78 2.18 -7.18 14.63
CA PHE A 78 1.74 -8.42 13.99
C PHE A 78 2.94 -9.32 13.76
N GLU A 79 2.69 -10.55 13.31
CA GLU A 79 3.76 -11.49 12.97
C GLU A 79 3.72 -11.83 11.49
N VAL A 80 4.89 -11.96 10.89
CA VAL A 80 5.05 -12.36 9.50
C VAL A 80 6.09 -13.46 9.46
N GLU A 81 5.69 -14.65 9.02
CA GLU A 81 6.59 -15.81 8.93
C GLU A 81 7.35 -16.04 10.24
N GLY A 82 6.62 -15.89 11.38
CA GLY A 82 7.17 -16.08 12.70
C GLY A 82 8.00 -14.91 13.26
N GLN A 83 8.12 -13.81 12.50
CA GLN A 83 8.89 -12.64 12.92
C GLN A 83 7.96 -11.51 13.35
N PRO A 84 8.27 -10.79 14.43
CA PRO A 84 7.46 -9.65 14.86
C PRO A 84 7.66 -8.47 13.92
N ALA A 85 6.58 -7.72 13.72
CA ALA A 85 6.59 -6.50 12.90
C ALA A 85 5.66 -5.48 13.52
N ALA A 86 5.88 -4.21 13.22
CA ALA A 86 5.03 -3.13 13.71
C ALA A 86 4.95 -2.04 12.65
N LEU A 87 3.79 -1.41 12.57
CA LEU A 87 3.55 -0.32 11.62
C LEU A 87 2.75 0.78 12.30
N THR A 88 3.03 2.02 11.89
CA THR A 88 2.28 3.21 12.29
C THR A 88 1.25 3.53 11.22
N ILE A 89 0.01 3.80 11.65
CA ILE A 89 -1.06 4.26 10.78
C ILE A 89 -1.09 5.78 10.85
N TYR A 90 -1.19 6.42 9.70
CA TYR A 90 -1.30 7.87 9.57
C TYR A 90 -2.72 8.27 9.19
N ARG A 91 -3.05 9.56 9.37
CA ARG A 91 -4.37 10.09 9.05
C ARG A 91 -4.25 11.51 8.49
N ASN A 92 -5.10 11.81 7.52
CA ASN A 92 -5.32 13.17 7.05
C ASN A 92 -6.82 13.37 6.78
N GLU A 93 -7.19 14.45 6.10
CA GLU A 93 -8.60 14.75 5.80
C GLU A 93 -9.26 13.70 4.90
N LEU A 94 -8.48 12.89 4.18
CA LEU A 94 -9.01 11.82 3.33
C LEU A 94 -9.23 10.52 4.09
N GLY A 95 -8.69 10.39 5.31
CA GLY A 95 -8.84 9.20 6.13
C GLY A 95 -7.54 8.57 6.56
N LEU A 96 -7.59 7.28 6.89
CA LEU A 96 -6.44 6.52 7.36
C LEU A 96 -5.55 6.12 6.19
N PHE A 97 -4.25 6.09 6.43
CA PHE A 97 -3.23 5.80 5.43
C PHE A 97 -2.12 4.97 6.06
N LEU A 98 -1.78 3.86 5.40
CA LEU A 98 -0.74 2.95 5.89
C LEU A 98 0.28 2.69 4.77
N PRO A 99 1.31 3.55 4.66
CA PRO A 99 2.41 3.28 3.76
C PRO A 99 3.40 2.33 4.43
N PHE A 100 4.00 1.41 3.68
CA PHE A 100 5.02 0.51 4.21
C PHE A 100 5.98 0.06 3.14
N VAL A 101 7.21 -0.22 3.54
CA VAL A 101 8.23 -0.82 2.68
C VAL A 101 8.61 -2.14 3.32
N ASP A 102 8.54 -3.24 2.57
CA ASP A 102 8.93 -4.56 3.08
C ASP A 102 10.33 -4.96 2.60
N SER A 103 10.81 -6.11 3.08
CA SER A 103 12.18 -6.56 2.77
C SER A 103 12.38 -6.98 1.32
N LEU A 104 11.32 -7.13 0.55
CA LEU A 104 11.38 -7.50 -0.89
C LEU A 104 11.45 -6.27 -1.80
N ALA A 105 11.44 -5.07 -1.22
CA ALA A 105 11.45 -3.82 -1.98
C ALA A 105 12.68 -3.74 -2.89
N GLY A 106 12.45 -3.36 -4.15
CA GLY A 106 13.49 -3.30 -5.17
C GLY A 106 13.72 -4.62 -5.89
N ARG A 107 13.02 -5.67 -5.49
CA ARG A 107 13.13 -7.00 -6.11
C ARG A 107 11.75 -7.49 -6.55
N GLU A 108 10.94 -8.04 -5.63
CA GLU A 108 9.59 -8.52 -5.94
C GLU A 108 8.53 -7.46 -5.70
N THR A 109 8.80 -6.48 -4.83
CA THR A 109 7.89 -5.36 -4.56
C THR A 109 8.53 -4.04 -4.96
N TYR A 110 7.69 -3.02 -5.14
CA TYR A 110 8.16 -1.70 -5.56
C TYR A 110 9.12 -1.11 -4.52
N GLY A 111 10.25 -0.56 -4.98
CA GLY A 111 11.34 -0.10 -4.11
C GLY A 111 10.95 1.00 -3.14
N ALA A 112 10.01 1.87 -3.51
CA ALA A 112 9.53 2.93 -2.62
C ALA A 112 8.39 2.49 -1.71
N GLY A 113 7.94 1.24 -1.80
CA GLY A 113 6.91 0.68 -0.94
C GLY A 113 5.53 0.68 -1.55
N ARG A 114 4.57 0.28 -0.72
CA ARG A 114 3.17 0.12 -1.11
C ARG A 114 2.27 0.76 -0.07
N TYR A 115 0.99 0.90 -0.41
CA TYR A 115 -0.01 1.59 0.41
C TYR A 115 -1.19 0.69 0.75
N LEU A 116 -1.80 0.98 1.90
CA LEU A 116 -3.08 0.43 2.34
C LEU A 116 -3.89 1.51 3.04
N GLU A 117 -5.21 1.31 3.10
CA GLU A 117 -6.10 2.06 3.97
C GLU A 117 -6.76 1.08 4.93
N PRO A 118 -6.32 1.03 6.22
CA PRO A 118 -6.96 0.19 7.22
C PRO A 118 -8.42 0.55 7.42
N MET A 119 -9.26 -0.45 7.71
CA MET A 119 -10.68 -0.26 7.91
C MET A 119 -11.05 -0.53 9.35
N GLU A 120 -11.66 0.46 10.01
CA GLU A 120 -12.17 0.28 11.37
C GLU A 120 -13.40 -0.61 11.36
N LEU A 121 -13.40 -1.60 12.26
CA LEU A 121 -14.52 -2.52 12.43
C LEU A 121 -15.45 -2.02 13.53
N PRO A 122 -16.71 -2.53 13.58
CA PRO A 122 -17.68 -2.08 14.59
C PRO A 122 -17.25 -2.26 16.05
N ASP A 123 -16.36 -3.22 16.32
CA ASP A 123 -15.85 -3.49 17.68
C ASP A 123 -14.61 -2.66 18.04
N GLY A 124 -14.18 -1.75 17.16
CA GLY A 124 -13.03 -0.88 17.40
C GLY A 124 -11.69 -1.47 16.97
N ARG A 125 -11.67 -2.73 16.53
CA ARG A 125 -10.47 -3.28 15.90
C ARG A 125 -10.38 -2.83 14.46
N PHE A 126 -9.27 -3.09 13.80
CA PHE A 126 -9.03 -2.67 12.41
C PHE A 126 -8.70 -3.87 11.54
N GLU A 127 -9.28 -3.91 10.36
CA GLU A 127 -8.86 -4.86 9.33
C GLU A 127 -7.70 -4.24 8.55
N VAL A 128 -6.60 -4.99 8.51
CA VAL A 128 -5.44 -4.65 7.69
C VAL A 128 -5.22 -5.84 6.75
N ASN A 129 -5.70 -5.71 5.54
CA ASN A 129 -5.64 -6.79 4.55
C ASN A 129 -4.52 -6.49 3.55
N PHE A 130 -3.34 -7.08 3.76
CA PHE A 130 -2.20 -6.87 2.88
C PHE A 130 -2.41 -7.42 1.47
N ASN A 131 -3.41 -8.27 1.27
CA ASN A 131 -3.76 -8.71 -0.08
C ASN A 131 -4.29 -7.57 -0.95
N LEU A 132 -4.69 -6.47 -0.34
CA LEU A 132 -5.14 -5.25 -1.03
C LEU A 132 -4.03 -4.21 -1.18
N ALA A 133 -2.81 -4.49 -0.71
CA ALA A 133 -1.69 -3.56 -0.81
C ALA A 133 -1.43 -3.20 -2.28
N TYR A 134 -1.20 -1.92 -2.55
CA TYR A 134 -1.06 -1.43 -3.92
C TYR A 134 0.14 -0.50 -4.06
N ASN A 135 0.65 -0.41 -5.26
CA ASN A 135 1.76 0.49 -5.59
C ASN A 135 1.27 1.93 -5.69
N PRO A 136 2.08 2.91 -5.25
CA PRO A 136 1.80 4.31 -5.56
C PRO A 136 1.73 4.50 -7.07
N TYR A 137 0.96 5.49 -7.52
CA TYR A 137 0.87 5.78 -8.96
C TYR A 137 2.23 6.13 -9.57
N GLY A 138 3.16 6.67 -8.77
CA GLY A 138 4.53 6.93 -9.20
C GLY A 138 5.30 5.69 -9.66
N ALA A 139 4.85 4.50 -9.25
CA ALA A 139 5.45 3.24 -9.71
C ALA A 139 5.19 2.98 -11.20
N TYR A 140 4.14 3.56 -11.75
CA TYR A 140 3.73 3.38 -13.14
C TYR A 140 4.15 4.55 -14.02
N ASN A 141 4.19 5.74 -13.44
CA ASN A 141 4.49 6.99 -14.15
C ASN A 141 5.07 7.99 -13.14
N GLU A 142 6.33 8.36 -13.30
CA GLU A 142 7.04 9.21 -12.36
C GLU A 142 6.53 10.64 -12.25
N ASN A 143 5.57 11.04 -13.10
CA ASN A 143 4.94 12.36 -13.00
C ASN A 143 3.97 12.47 -11.82
N TRP A 144 3.58 11.37 -11.21
CA TRP A 144 2.67 11.38 -10.04
C TRP A 144 3.43 11.72 -8.77
N SER A 145 2.83 12.59 -7.96
CA SER A 145 3.35 12.95 -6.63
C SER A 145 2.80 11.97 -5.59
N CYS A 146 3.67 11.20 -4.97
CA CYS A 146 3.28 10.15 -4.04
C CYS A 146 4.05 10.27 -2.73
N PRO A 147 3.37 10.15 -1.57
CA PRO A 147 4.05 10.19 -0.27
C PRO A 147 5.13 9.11 -0.15
N ILE A 148 6.26 9.51 0.43
CA ILE A 148 7.38 8.61 0.70
C ILE A 148 7.19 8.01 2.07
N THR A 149 7.28 6.68 2.16
CA THR A 149 7.11 5.96 3.42
C THR A 149 8.12 6.41 4.47
N PRO A 150 7.66 6.84 5.66
CA PRO A 150 8.56 7.18 6.76
C PRO A 150 9.39 5.99 7.23
N ALA A 151 10.56 6.28 7.81
CA ALA A 151 11.51 5.26 8.24
C ALA A 151 10.89 4.25 9.23
N GLU A 152 9.99 4.71 10.11
CA GLU A 152 9.34 3.82 11.10
C GLU A 152 8.49 2.72 10.45
N ASN A 153 8.12 2.87 9.18
CA ASN A 153 7.32 1.89 8.45
C ASN A 153 8.14 1.10 7.43
N ARG A 154 9.44 1.05 7.59
CA ARG A 154 10.31 0.17 6.83
C ARG A 154 10.49 -1.14 7.57
N LEU A 155 9.92 -2.21 7.02
CA LEU A 155 9.93 -3.54 7.64
C LEU A 155 11.17 -4.32 7.21
N LYS A 156 11.66 -5.18 8.12
CA LYS A 156 12.73 -6.15 7.84
C LYS A 156 12.16 -7.49 7.40
N THR A 157 10.84 -7.62 7.33
CA THR A 157 10.12 -8.82 6.98
C THR A 157 9.52 -8.71 5.59
N PRO A 158 9.31 -9.85 4.89
CA PRO A 158 8.65 -9.83 3.59
C PRO A 158 7.14 -9.79 3.76
N ILE A 159 6.46 -9.02 2.89
CA ILE A 159 5.00 -9.02 2.82
C ILE A 159 4.59 -9.60 1.46
N ARG A 160 4.48 -10.92 1.40
CA ARG A 160 4.14 -11.63 0.17
C ARG A 160 2.63 -11.68 -0.04
N ALA A 161 2.07 -10.50 -0.24
CA ALA A 161 0.64 -10.30 -0.54
C ALA A 161 0.49 -8.98 -1.29
N GLY A 162 -0.60 -8.85 -2.05
CA GLY A 162 -0.89 -7.62 -2.79
C GLY A 162 -0.11 -7.50 -4.08
N GLU A 163 0.05 -6.26 -4.54
CA GLU A 163 0.73 -5.98 -5.81
C GLU A 163 2.23 -6.21 -5.75
N MET A 164 2.75 -6.78 -6.80
CA MET A 164 4.19 -6.92 -7.02
C MET A 164 4.71 -5.72 -7.82
N VAL A 165 6.02 -5.62 -7.95
CA VAL A 165 6.64 -4.58 -8.76
C VAL A 165 6.05 -4.56 -10.17
N PHE A 166 5.78 -3.36 -10.68
CA PHE A 166 5.27 -3.21 -12.04
C PHE A 166 6.44 -3.30 -13.03
N GLU A 167 6.31 -4.19 -14.00
CA GLU A 167 7.28 -4.32 -15.07
C GLU A 167 6.62 -3.92 -16.38
N GLU A 168 7.20 -2.91 -17.05
CA GLU A 168 6.71 -2.54 -18.36
C GLU A 168 7.11 -3.61 -19.37
N MET A 169 6.20 -3.94 -20.27
CA MET A 169 6.51 -4.83 -21.38
C MET A 169 7.42 -4.07 -22.35
N PRO A 170 8.51 -4.68 -22.82
CA PRO A 170 9.41 -4.05 -23.77
C PRO A 170 8.75 -3.74 -25.12
#